data_1f087633a7a21181645103e60b7c362f
#
_entry.id   1f087633a7a21181645103e60b7c362f
#
_cell.length_a   1.000
_cell.length_b   1.000
_cell.length_c   1.000
_cell.angle_alpha   90.00
_cell.angle_beta   90.00
_cell.angle_gamma   90.00
#
_symmetry.space_group_name_H-M   'P 1'
#
loop_
_entity.id
_entity.type
_entity.pdbx_description
1 polymer ?
#
loop_
_entity_poly.entity_id
_entity_poly.type
_entity_poly.pdbx_seq_one_letter_code
_entity_poly.pdbx_strand_id
1 'polypeptide(L)'
;MLAQESGGASGGTWQSEGMNDYERIARVIRYLDEHHAEQPDLALLARRAGLSAFHFHRLFSEWAGVTPKDFLQCLTAARVTESLRRGKSILDSALDAGLSGPGRAHDLCVNLEAASPGEMKSGGAGWTITAGFAETPFGKCLIAESPRGICHLAFVEPENKDEAWRELRENWPKAQLRRDDSAAEKIAARIFTRAPGRSRRPLRAFVKGTPFQVRVWRALMRIPPGRLTSYGRLAKALGIPSAARAVGSAVGANSLAYLIPCHRVIRETGVIGEYRWGAVRKRALVAWENTARAPDESE
;
A
#
# COMPACT_ATOMS: atom_id res chain seq x y z
N MET A 1 1.63 18.44 -59.81
CA MET A 1 2.73 18.73 -58.88
C MET A 1 2.19 18.57 -57.47
N LEU A 2 2.30 17.38 -56.95
CA LEU A 2 1.70 16.98 -55.64
C LEU A 2 2.84 17.00 -54.59
N ALA A 3 2.69 17.86 -53.60
CA ALA A 3 3.58 17.88 -52.45
C ALA A 3 3.10 16.87 -51.41
N GLN A 4 3.97 15.91 -51.07
CA GLN A 4 3.77 14.98 -49.97
C GLN A 4 4.17 15.68 -48.68
N GLU A 5 3.20 15.77 -47.75
CA GLU A 5 3.48 16.10 -46.36
C GLU A 5 3.81 14.81 -45.59
N SER A 6 5.05 14.66 -45.19
CA SER A 6 5.53 13.62 -44.32
C SER A 6 5.23 14.02 -42.85
N GLY A 7 4.24 13.39 -42.26
CA GLY A 7 3.96 13.51 -40.83
C GLY A 7 5.04 12.82 -39.99
N GLY A 8 5.92 13.61 -39.39
CA GLY A 8 6.92 13.14 -38.45
C GLY A 8 6.25 12.78 -37.10
N ALA A 9 6.25 11.51 -36.76
CA ALA A 9 5.93 11.06 -35.39
C ALA A 9 7.05 11.50 -34.46
N SER A 10 6.80 12.51 -33.66
CA SER A 10 7.70 12.94 -32.57
C SER A 10 7.75 11.89 -31.50
N GLY A 11 8.73 10.99 -31.57
CA GLY A 11 9.09 10.11 -30.47
C GLY A 11 9.66 10.93 -29.32
N GLY A 12 8.82 11.25 -28.35
CA GLY A 12 9.25 11.88 -27.11
C GLY A 12 10.21 10.97 -26.37
N THR A 13 11.47 11.29 -26.36
CA THR A 13 12.50 10.71 -25.47
C THR A 13 12.17 11.15 -24.04
N TRP A 14 11.55 10.26 -23.28
CA TRP A 14 11.26 10.48 -21.86
C TRP A 14 12.57 10.40 -21.07
N GLN A 15 12.99 11.51 -20.51
CA GLN A 15 14.15 11.58 -19.63
C GLN A 15 13.89 10.70 -18.38
N SER A 16 14.72 9.65 -18.23
CA SER A 16 14.63 8.66 -17.14
C SER A 16 15.56 8.96 -15.97
N GLU A 17 16.19 10.14 -15.95
CA GLU A 17 17.13 10.52 -14.90
C GLU A 17 16.36 10.96 -13.65
N GLY A 18 16.48 10.18 -12.56
CA GLY A 18 15.97 10.52 -11.23
C GLY A 18 14.75 9.74 -10.74
N MET A 19 14.16 8.86 -11.56
CA MET A 19 12.97 8.12 -11.16
C MET A 19 13.33 6.90 -10.31
N ASN A 20 12.76 6.80 -9.10
CA ASN A 20 12.96 5.63 -8.24
C ASN A 20 12.17 4.40 -8.74
N ASP A 21 12.48 3.23 -8.20
CA ASP A 21 11.86 1.96 -8.62
C ASP A 21 10.34 1.93 -8.38
N TYR A 22 9.87 2.58 -7.32
CA TYR A 22 8.45 2.76 -7.07
C TYR A 22 7.76 3.50 -8.22
N GLU A 23 8.31 4.64 -8.65
CA GLU A 23 7.72 5.46 -9.72
C GLU A 23 7.68 4.72 -11.06
N ARG A 24 8.72 3.92 -11.36
CA ARG A 24 8.77 3.05 -12.54
C ARG A 24 7.67 2.02 -12.53
N ILE A 25 7.53 1.30 -11.42
CA ILE A 25 6.49 0.27 -11.24
C ILE A 25 5.10 0.90 -11.18
N ALA A 26 4.92 2.00 -10.47
CA ALA A 26 3.65 2.72 -10.39
C ALA A 26 3.16 3.20 -11.77
N ARG A 27 4.08 3.65 -12.64
CA ARG A 27 3.77 4.02 -14.03
C ARG A 27 3.24 2.83 -14.83
N VAL A 28 3.89 1.68 -14.70
CA VAL A 28 3.45 0.46 -15.40
C VAL A 28 2.12 -0.05 -14.86
N ILE A 29 1.90 -0.04 -13.56
CA ILE A 29 0.63 -0.46 -12.95
C ILE A 29 -0.53 0.44 -13.44
N ARG A 30 -0.34 1.76 -13.51
CA ARG A 30 -1.35 2.67 -14.06
C ARG A 30 -1.65 2.35 -15.51
N TYR A 31 -0.61 2.16 -16.31
CA TYR A 31 -0.78 1.80 -17.71
C TYR A 31 -1.53 0.48 -17.89
N LEU A 32 -1.19 -0.55 -17.12
CA LEU A 32 -1.90 -1.84 -17.15
C LEU A 32 -3.36 -1.71 -16.73
N ASP A 33 -3.68 -0.83 -15.81
CA ASP A 33 -5.05 -0.57 -15.36
C ASP A 33 -5.94 -0.01 -16.49
N GLU A 34 -5.36 0.87 -17.31
CA GLU A 34 -6.04 1.55 -18.42
C GLU A 34 -6.09 0.68 -19.69
N HIS A 35 -5.02 -0.11 -19.94
CA HIS A 35 -4.79 -0.82 -21.21
C HIS A 35 -4.72 -2.35 -21.09
N HIS A 36 -5.16 -2.95 -19.97
CA HIS A 36 -5.10 -4.42 -19.77
C HIS A 36 -5.84 -5.20 -20.85
N ALA A 37 -6.91 -4.63 -21.46
CA ALA A 37 -7.64 -5.25 -22.55
C ALA A 37 -6.81 -5.40 -23.83
N GLU A 38 -5.82 -4.55 -24.04
CA GLU A 38 -4.90 -4.59 -25.17
C GLU A 38 -3.81 -5.65 -25.02
N GLN A 39 -3.73 -6.31 -23.85
CA GLN A 39 -2.73 -7.35 -23.52
C GLN A 39 -1.29 -6.90 -23.83
N PRO A 40 -0.81 -5.76 -23.26
CA PRO A 40 0.48 -5.22 -23.60
C PRO A 40 1.62 -6.20 -23.32
N ASP A 41 2.59 -6.28 -24.23
CA ASP A 41 3.73 -7.17 -24.11
C ASP A 41 4.80 -6.64 -23.11
N LEU A 42 5.70 -7.54 -22.73
CA LEU A 42 6.77 -7.23 -21.78
C LEU A 42 7.68 -6.09 -22.29
N ALA A 43 7.93 -6.03 -23.60
CA ALA A 43 8.81 -5.00 -24.18
C ALA A 43 8.20 -3.60 -24.10
N LEU A 44 6.89 -3.50 -24.31
CA LEU A 44 6.16 -2.24 -24.14
C LEU A 44 6.18 -1.77 -22.69
N LEU A 45 5.91 -2.69 -21.75
CA LEU A 45 5.92 -2.39 -20.30
C LEU A 45 7.31 -1.96 -19.82
N ALA A 46 8.36 -2.63 -20.30
CA ALA A 46 9.75 -2.27 -19.99
C ALA A 46 10.12 -0.88 -20.51
N ARG A 47 9.76 -0.56 -21.76
CA ARG A 47 9.94 0.80 -22.30
C ARG A 47 9.23 1.85 -21.46
N ARG A 48 8.03 1.57 -21.01
CA ARG A 48 7.26 2.47 -20.13
C ARG A 48 7.91 2.68 -18.76
N ALA A 49 8.60 1.66 -18.25
CA ALA A 49 9.40 1.75 -17.04
C ALA A 49 10.75 2.45 -17.24
N GLY A 50 11.17 2.68 -18.50
CA GLY A 50 12.51 3.19 -18.83
C GLY A 50 13.61 2.15 -18.54
N LEU A 51 13.32 0.86 -18.75
CA LEU A 51 14.22 -0.25 -18.44
C LEU A 51 14.31 -1.23 -19.64
N SER A 52 15.37 -2.05 -19.67
CA SER A 52 15.41 -3.23 -20.54
C SER A 52 14.35 -4.26 -20.10
N ALA A 53 13.90 -5.12 -21.01
CA ALA A 53 12.92 -6.15 -20.71
C ALA A 53 13.37 -7.06 -19.56
N PHE A 54 14.65 -7.44 -19.52
CA PHE A 54 15.22 -8.26 -18.45
C PHE A 54 15.22 -7.54 -17.09
N HIS A 55 15.71 -6.30 -17.05
CA HIS A 55 15.72 -5.49 -15.83
C HIS A 55 14.32 -5.20 -15.32
N PHE A 56 13.39 -4.88 -16.22
CA PHE A 56 12.00 -4.63 -15.87
C PHE A 56 11.33 -5.90 -15.30
N HIS A 57 11.51 -7.05 -15.97
CA HIS A 57 10.95 -8.33 -15.49
C HIS A 57 11.46 -8.65 -14.07
N ARG A 58 12.77 -8.53 -13.84
CA ARG A 58 13.36 -8.78 -12.53
C ARG A 58 12.82 -7.80 -11.49
N LEU A 59 12.91 -6.49 -11.74
CA LEU A 59 12.44 -5.45 -10.84
C LEU A 59 10.95 -5.60 -10.52
N PHE A 60 10.12 -5.83 -11.55
CA PHE A 60 8.69 -6.01 -11.37
C PHE A 60 8.39 -7.26 -10.54
N SER A 61 9.06 -8.39 -10.83
CA SER A 61 8.87 -9.64 -10.12
C SER A 61 9.36 -9.56 -8.66
N GLU A 62 10.50 -8.91 -8.41
CA GLU A 62 10.98 -8.62 -7.05
C GLU A 62 10.04 -7.72 -6.29
N TRP A 63 9.44 -6.77 -6.96
CA TRP A 63 8.60 -5.75 -6.38
C TRP A 63 7.14 -6.19 -6.22
N ALA A 64 6.55 -6.77 -7.27
CA ALA A 64 5.16 -7.24 -7.30
C ALA A 64 5.01 -8.71 -6.87
N GLY A 65 6.10 -9.51 -6.94
CA GLY A 65 6.18 -10.92 -6.60
C GLY A 65 5.46 -11.87 -7.52
N VAL A 66 4.98 -11.33 -8.57
CA VAL A 66 4.42 -12.06 -9.70
C VAL A 66 5.03 -11.48 -10.96
N THR A 67 5.13 -12.27 -12.01
CA THR A 67 5.64 -11.73 -13.28
C THR A 67 4.69 -10.66 -13.82
N PRO A 68 5.17 -9.73 -14.65
CA PRO A 68 4.31 -8.74 -15.32
C PRO A 68 3.14 -9.39 -16.06
N LYS A 69 3.36 -10.58 -16.65
CA LYS A 69 2.34 -11.36 -17.35
C LYS A 69 1.27 -11.89 -16.38
N ASP A 70 1.68 -12.49 -15.26
CA ASP A 70 0.74 -12.99 -14.26
C ASP A 70 -0.09 -11.87 -13.63
N PHE A 71 0.54 -10.71 -13.39
CA PHE A 71 -0.15 -9.54 -12.90
C PHE A 71 -1.22 -9.05 -13.89
N LEU A 72 -0.89 -8.99 -15.19
CA LEU A 72 -1.83 -8.65 -16.26
C LEU A 72 -2.98 -9.67 -16.32
N GLN A 73 -2.69 -10.96 -16.22
CA GLN A 73 -3.70 -12.01 -16.18
C GLN A 73 -4.64 -11.86 -14.98
N CYS A 74 -4.12 -11.54 -13.80
CA CYS A 74 -4.93 -11.26 -12.61
C CYS A 74 -5.87 -10.06 -12.82
N LEU A 75 -5.40 -8.97 -13.43
CA LEU A 75 -6.25 -7.82 -13.77
C LEU A 75 -7.35 -8.18 -14.76
N THR A 76 -7.00 -8.96 -15.78
CA THR A 76 -7.95 -9.42 -16.83
C THR A 76 -8.97 -10.38 -16.25
N ALA A 77 -8.55 -11.38 -15.48
CA ALA A 77 -9.42 -12.35 -14.84
C ALA A 77 -10.40 -11.69 -13.85
N ALA A 78 -9.95 -10.71 -13.08
CA ALA A 78 -10.81 -9.95 -12.17
C ALA A 78 -11.95 -9.25 -12.89
N ARG A 79 -11.71 -8.72 -14.10
CA ARG A 79 -12.73 -8.04 -14.91
C ARG A 79 -13.62 -8.98 -15.71
N VAL A 80 -13.06 -10.07 -16.25
CA VAL A 80 -13.85 -11.13 -16.94
C VAL A 80 -14.80 -11.80 -15.95
N THR A 81 -14.35 -12.04 -14.73
CA THR A 81 -15.20 -12.60 -13.67
C THR A 81 -16.30 -11.64 -13.23
N GLU A 82 -16.06 -10.32 -13.25
CA GLU A 82 -17.07 -9.29 -12.98
C GLU A 82 -18.18 -9.31 -14.04
N SER A 83 -17.84 -9.54 -15.30
CA SER A 83 -18.80 -9.63 -16.40
C SER A 83 -19.61 -10.93 -16.38
N LEU A 84 -19.05 -12.03 -15.85
CA LEU A 84 -19.66 -13.37 -15.84
C LEU A 84 -20.38 -13.73 -14.53
N ARG A 85 -20.22 -12.94 -13.46
CA ARG A 85 -20.73 -13.31 -12.12
C ARG A 85 -21.60 -12.24 -11.46
N ARG A 86 -22.82 -12.21 -11.82
CA ARG A 86 -23.84 -11.77 -10.86
C ARG A 86 -24.08 -12.90 -9.84
N GLY A 87 -23.23 -13.03 -8.80
CA GLY A 87 -23.55 -13.88 -7.67
C GLY A 87 -22.46 -14.66 -6.93
N LYS A 88 -21.21 -14.73 -7.37
CA LYS A 88 -20.13 -15.37 -6.61
C LYS A 88 -18.94 -14.45 -6.36
N SER A 89 -18.33 -14.55 -5.18
CA SER A 89 -17.20 -13.75 -4.71
C SER A 89 -15.95 -14.03 -5.55
N ILE A 90 -15.32 -12.98 -6.11
CA ILE A 90 -14.03 -13.02 -6.83
C ILE A 90 -12.92 -13.57 -5.94
N LEU A 91 -13.07 -13.48 -4.62
CA LEU A 91 -12.12 -13.99 -3.64
C LEU A 91 -11.98 -15.51 -3.71
N ASP A 92 -13.09 -16.23 -3.96
CA ASP A 92 -13.09 -17.70 -4.08
C ASP A 92 -12.43 -18.14 -5.40
N SER A 93 -12.54 -17.32 -6.44
CA SER A 93 -11.94 -17.62 -7.77
C SER A 93 -10.44 -17.32 -7.84
N ALA A 94 -9.95 -16.35 -7.08
CA ALA A 94 -8.50 -16.11 -6.95
C ALA A 94 -7.83 -17.22 -6.11
N LEU A 95 -8.58 -17.83 -5.18
CA LEU A 95 -8.12 -18.99 -4.40
C LEU A 95 -8.10 -20.28 -5.25
N ASP A 96 -9.04 -20.44 -6.18
CA ASP A 96 -9.10 -21.59 -7.10
C ASP A 96 -8.04 -21.50 -8.21
N ALA A 97 -7.49 -20.33 -8.48
CA ALA A 97 -6.44 -20.11 -9.48
C ALA A 97 -5.00 -20.43 -8.99
N GLY A 98 -4.84 -21.19 -7.92
CA GLY A 98 -3.54 -21.73 -7.52
C GLY A 98 -2.64 -20.77 -6.73
N LEU A 99 -3.17 -19.68 -6.17
CA LEU A 99 -2.42 -18.76 -5.30
C LEU A 99 -2.34 -19.23 -3.82
N SER A 100 -2.49 -20.53 -3.57
CA SER A 100 -2.45 -21.12 -2.23
C SER A 100 -1.14 -21.86 -2.00
N GLY A 101 -0.15 -21.14 -1.43
CA GLY A 101 1.03 -21.76 -0.83
C GLY A 101 1.26 -21.18 0.57
N PRO A 102 1.67 -22.00 1.59
CA PRO A 102 1.96 -21.50 2.93
C PRO A 102 3.36 -20.88 2.97
N GLY A 103 3.50 -19.66 2.49
CA GLY A 103 4.72 -18.87 2.68
C GLY A 103 4.74 -18.28 4.09
N ARG A 104 5.87 -18.42 4.77
CA ARG A 104 6.11 -17.81 6.09
C ARG A 104 6.00 -16.30 5.97
N ALA A 105 4.91 -15.78 6.48
CA ALA A 105 4.67 -14.35 6.56
C ALA A 105 5.82 -13.70 7.34
N HIS A 106 6.40 -12.64 6.80
CA HIS A 106 7.07 -11.64 7.59
C HIS A 106 6.01 -10.99 8.48
N ASP A 107 5.71 -11.62 9.62
CA ASP A 107 4.84 -11.04 10.62
C ASP A 107 5.56 -9.84 11.23
N LEU A 108 5.24 -8.68 10.67
CA LEU A 108 5.53 -7.43 11.34
C LEU A 108 4.72 -7.42 12.63
N CYS A 109 5.36 -7.77 13.74
CA CYS A 109 4.69 -7.79 15.03
C CYS A 109 4.44 -6.33 15.45
N VAL A 110 3.19 -5.88 15.38
CA VAL A 110 2.77 -4.52 15.72
C VAL A 110 1.82 -4.57 16.90
N ASN A 111 2.22 -3.95 18.00
CA ASN A 111 1.36 -3.72 19.15
C ASN A 111 0.62 -2.39 18.97
N LEU A 112 -0.71 -2.45 18.75
CA LEU A 112 -1.56 -1.28 18.56
C LEU A 112 -2.12 -0.80 19.91
N GLU A 113 -1.68 0.38 20.33
CA GLU A 113 -2.21 1.10 21.48
C GLU A 113 -3.07 2.28 21.01
N ALA A 114 -4.17 2.53 21.71
CA ALA A 114 -5.02 3.68 21.46
C ALA A 114 -4.80 4.75 22.53
N ALA A 115 -4.87 6.02 22.11
CA ALA A 115 -4.83 7.14 23.03
C ALA A 115 -6.04 7.10 23.96
N SER A 116 -5.80 7.26 25.25
CA SER A 116 -6.85 7.47 26.25
C SER A 116 -7.56 8.82 26.01
N PRO A 117 -8.80 9.00 26.53
CA PRO A 117 -9.49 10.28 26.45
C PRO A 117 -8.67 11.45 26.99
N GLY A 118 -7.89 11.22 28.06
CA GLY A 118 -6.98 12.22 28.62
C GLY A 118 -5.85 12.62 27.69
N GLU A 119 -5.20 11.65 27.05
CA GLU A 119 -4.14 11.88 26.05
C GLU A 119 -4.70 12.58 24.79
N MET A 120 -5.91 12.23 24.36
CA MET A 120 -6.58 12.91 23.27
C MET A 120 -6.87 14.37 23.59
N LYS A 121 -7.35 14.66 24.80
CA LYS A 121 -7.63 16.01 25.29
C LYS A 121 -6.34 16.82 25.49
N SER A 122 -5.26 16.19 25.97
CA SER A 122 -3.96 16.85 26.16
C SER A 122 -3.33 17.27 24.84
N GLY A 123 -3.69 16.62 23.71
CA GLY A 123 -3.15 16.95 22.38
C GLY A 123 -1.63 16.80 22.27
N GLY A 124 -1.03 15.92 23.10
CA GLY A 124 0.42 15.70 23.15
C GLY A 124 1.17 16.73 24.00
N ALA A 125 0.50 17.42 24.93
CA ALA A 125 1.17 18.34 25.83
C ALA A 125 2.28 17.63 26.63
N GLY A 126 3.47 18.24 26.65
CA GLY A 126 4.66 17.67 27.28
C GLY A 126 5.37 16.57 26.47
N TRP A 127 4.89 16.24 25.27
CA TRP A 127 5.55 15.28 24.40
C TRP A 127 6.49 15.95 23.40
N THR A 128 7.63 15.33 23.18
CA THR A 128 8.44 15.54 21.98
C THR A 128 8.14 14.40 21.00
N ILE A 129 7.61 14.74 19.83
CA ILE A 129 7.39 13.82 18.73
C ILE A 129 8.50 14.01 17.72
N THR A 130 9.30 12.98 17.50
CA THR A 130 10.35 12.98 16.48
C THR A 130 9.73 12.53 15.16
N ALA A 131 9.85 13.35 14.12
CA ALA A 131 9.26 13.09 12.82
C ALA A 131 10.24 13.40 11.70
N GLY A 132 10.18 12.63 10.63
CA GLY A 132 11.06 12.82 9.47
C GLY A 132 10.55 12.11 8.24
N PHE A 133 11.15 12.45 7.11
CA PHE A 133 10.88 11.78 5.84
C PHE A 133 11.86 10.63 5.63
N ALA A 134 11.36 9.53 5.08
CA ALA A 134 12.15 8.37 4.72
C ALA A 134 11.73 7.85 3.34
N GLU A 135 12.69 7.31 2.59
CA GLU A 135 12.40 6.57 1.37
C GLU A 135 11.94 5.15 1.73
N THR A 136 10.98 4.65 0.97
CA THR A 136 10.46 3.29 1.12
C THR A 136 10.30 2.65 -0.26
N PRO A 137 10.12 1.32 -0.36
CA PRO A 137 9.78 0.69 -1.64
C PRO A 137 8.51 1.25 -2.29
N PHE A 138 7.67 1.94 -1.53
CA PHE A 138 6.38 2.49 -1.99
C PHE A 138 6.39 4.01 -2.14
N GLY A 139 7.57 4.60 -2.26
CA GLY A 139 7.77 6.05 -2.32
C GLY A 139 8.10 6.66 -0.95
N LYS A 140 8.23 7.96 -0.93
CA LYS A 140 8.55 8.72 0.28
C LYS A 140 7.41 8.68 1.29
N CYS A 141 7.75 8.59 2.58
CA CYS A 141 6.77 8.68 3.65
C CYS A 141 7.23 9.64 4.75
N LEU A 142 6.26 10.23 5.46
CA LEU A 142 6.47 10.91 6.74
C LEU A 142 6.21 9.89 7.85
N ILE A 143 7.19 9.69 8.73
CA ILE A 143 7.07 8.85 9.93
C ILE A 143 7.26 9.71 11.15
N ALA A 144 6.40 9.51 12.17
CA ALA A 144 6.54 10.19 13.44
C ALA A 144 6.40 9.21 14.61
N GLU A 145 7.31 9.37 15.58
CA GLU A 145 7.34 8.58 16.81
C GLU A 145 7.17 9.48 18.03
N SER A 146 6.16 9.15 18.83
CA SER A 146 5.89 9.75 20.14
C SER A 146 6.55 8.92 21.24
N PRO A 147 6.57 9.35 22.52
CA PRO A 147 7.01 8.53 23.66
C PRO A 147 6.23 7.21 23.80
N ARG A 148 5.02 7.13 23.21
CA ARG A 148 4.16 5.93 23.22
C ARG A 148 4.40 4.98 22.04
N GLY A 149 5.07 5.41 20.99
CA GLY A 149 5.35 4.66 19.78
C GLY A 149 5.07 5.43 18.50
N ILE A 150 5.08 4.73 17.36
CA ILE A 150 4.84 5.32 16.05
C ILE A 150 3.40 5.84 16.02
N CYS A 151 3.24 7.15 15.87
CA CYS A 151 1.95 7.83 15.92
C CYS A 151 1.51 8.43 14.59
N HIS A 152 2.37 8.38 13.56
CA HIS A 152 2.04 8.78 12.19
C HIS A 152 2.92 8.01 11.21
N LEU A 153 2.33 7.54 10.14
CA LEU A 153 3.00 7.01 8.96
C LEU A 153 2.12 7.30 7.75
N ALA A 154 2.53 8.21 6.91
CA ALA A 154 1.80 8.61 5.72
C ALA A 154 2.73 8.63 4.51
N PHE A 155 2.33 8.00 3.41
CA PHE A 155 3.04 8.18 2.14
C PHE A 155 2.73 9.58 1.61
N VAL A 156 3.75 10.22 1.06
CA VAL A 156 3.67 11.59 0.57
C VAL A 156 4.20 11.70 -0.84
N GLU A 157 3.54 12.50 -1.65
CA GLU A 157 4.11 12.95 -2.91
C GLU A 157 5.05 14.13 -2.65
N PRO A 158 6.05 14.37 -3.52
CA PRO A 158 7.03 15.44 -3.31
C PRO A 158 6.43 16.81 -3.02
N GLU A 159 5.32 17.14 -3.69
CA GLU A 159 4.58 18.40 -3.56
C GLU A 159 3.74 18.51 -2.29
N ASN A 160 3.41 17.39 -1.63
CA ASN A 160 2.48 17.33 -0.48
C ASN A 160 3.19 17.19 0.88
N LYS A 161 4.50 17.42 0.94
CA LYS A 161 5.28 17.28 2.19
C LYS A 161 4.80 18.22 3.30
N ASP A 162 4.50 19.46 2.95
CA ASP A 162 4.05 20.46 3.93
C ASP A 162 2.65 20.14 4.45
N GLU A 163 1.78 19.57 3.61
CA GLU A 163 0.46 19.12 4.01
C GLU A 163 0.54 17.95 5.01
N ALA A 164 1.38 16.95 4.74
CA ALA A 164 1.59 15.82 5.63
C ALA A 164 2.13 16.28 7.00
N TRP A 165 3.06 17.27 6.99
CA TRP A 165 3.58 17.86 8.22
C TRP A 165 2.52 18.66 8.99
N ARG A 166 1.65 19.36 8.28
CA ARG A 166 0.51 20.08 8.86
C ARG A 166 -0.48 19.10 9.50
N GLU A 167 -0.84 18.03 8.82
CA GLU A 167 -1.71 16.97 9.36
C GLU A 167 -1.14 16.38 10.67
N LEU A 168 0.16 16.10 10.72
CA LEU A 168 0.80 15.63 11.93
C LEU A 168 0.65 16.65 13.08
N ARG A 169 0.83 17.93 12.80
CA ARG A 169 0.67 19.02 13.80
C ARG A 169 -0.76 19.16 14.27
N GLU A 170 -1.74 19.02 13.39
CA GLU A 170 -3.15 19.06 13.74
C GLU A 170 -3.56 17.87 14.62
N ASN A 171 -2.98 16.71 14.37
CA ASN A 171 -3.20 15.52 15.19
C ASN A 171 -2.63 15.69 16.62
N TRP A 172 -1.51 16.38 16.77
CA TRP A 172 -0.83 16.58 18.05
C TRP A 172 -0.49 18.05 18.29
N PRO A 173 -1.52 18.92 18.47
CA PRO A 173 -1.35 20.38 18.42
C PRO A 173 -0.52 20.96 19.57
N LYS A 174 -0.35 20.22 20.67
CA LYS A 174 0.41 20.67 21.84
C LYS A 174 1.74 19.92 22.02
N ALA A 175 2.08 19.02 21.10
CA ALA A 175 3.37 18.35 21.11
C ALA A 175 4.46 19.23 20.50
N GLN A 176 5.68 19.10 21.00
CA GLN A 176 6.86 19.65 20.35
C GLN A 176 7.26 18.70 19.20
N LEU A 177 7.22 19.17 17.97
CA LEU A 177 7.68 18.41 16.81
C LEU A 177 9.16 18.66 16.58
N ARG A 178 9.97 17.60 16.57
CA ARG A 178 11.39 17.63 16.23
C ARG A 178 11.62 16.89 14.93
N ARG A 179 12.22 17.55 13.94
CA ARG A 179 12.57 16.92 12.68
C ARG A 179 13.84 16.07 12.82
N ASP A 180 13.76 14.83 12.35
CA ASP A 180 14.89 13.88 12.33
C ASP A 180 14.63 12.82 11.25
N ASP A 181 15.11 13.10 10.04
CA ASP A 181 14.94 12.23 8.88
C ASP A 181 15.70 10.90 9.07
N SER A 182 16.88 10.92 9.76
CA SER A 182 17.65 9.71 10.05
C SER A 182 16.91 8.75 11.00
N ALA A 183 16.20 9.28 12.00
CA ALA A 183 15.35 8.46 12.87
C ALA A 183 14.19 7.83 12.06
N ALA A 184 13.57 8.57 11.16
CA ALA A 184 12.51 8.07 10.29
C ALA A 184 13.02 6.96 9.34
N GLU A 185 14.20 7.12 8.75
CA GLU A 185 14.84 6.08 7.91
C GLU A 185 15.08 4.77 8.67
N LYS A 186 15.56 4.85 9.92
CA LYS A 186 15.74 3.66 10.77
C LYS A 186 14.42 2.93 11.05
N ILE A 187 13.34 3.68 11.27
CA ILE A 187 12.00 3.10 11.47
C ILE A 187 11.50 2.49 10.15
N ALA A 188 11.64 3.20 9.02
CA ALA A 188 11.26 2.71 7.70
C ALA A 188 11.99 1.40 7.35
N ALA A 189 13.31 1.34 7.58
CA ALA A 189 14.09 0.12 7.37
C ALA A 189 13.58 -1.06 8.22
N ARG A 190 13.11 -0.82 9.44
CA ARG A 190 12.50 -1.86 10.28
C ARG A 190 11.14 -2.32 9.75
N ILE A 191 10.36 -1.42 9.18
CA ILE A 191 9.01 -1.70 8.67
C ILE A 191 9.07 -2.44 7.33
N PHE A 192 9.89 -1.95 6.39
CA PHE A 192 9.86 -2.38 4.98
C PHE A 192 11.00 -3.33 4.58
N THR A 193 11.73 -3.90 5.52
CA THR A 193 12.77 -4.88 5.19
C THR A 193 12.18 -6.27 4.94
N ARG A 194 12.70 -6.96 3.91
CA ARG A 194 12.37 -8.35 3.56
C ARG A 194 13.33 -9.40 4.18
N ALA A 195 14.36 -8.99 4.93
CA ALA A 195 15.34 -9.93 5.45
C ALA A 195 14.68 -10.96 6.38
N PRO A 196 14.80 -12.26 6.10
CA PRO A 196 14.36 -13.31 7.02
C PRO A 196 15.29 -13.36 8.22
N GLY A 197 14.72 -13.52 9.39
CA GLY A 197 15.46 -13.95 10.55
C GLY A 197 15.79 -12.90 11.60
N ARG A 198 15.64 -13.33 12.81
CA ARG A 198 15.77 -12.81 14.16
C ARG A 198 14.50 -12.14 14.69
N SER A 199 14.02 -12.69 15.79
CA SER A 199 12.95 -12.14 16.63
C SER A 199 13.09 -10.62 16.75
N ARG A 200 12.29 -9.87 15.98
CA ARG A 200 12.30 -8.42 16.03
C ARG A 200 11.45 -7.99 17.21
N ARG A 201 11.95 -7.04 17.96
CA ARG A 201 11.12 -6.39 18.98
C ARG A 201 9.86 -5.83 18.29
N PRO A 202 8.66 -6.09 18.83
CA PRO A 202 7.43 -5.56 18.29
C PRO A 202 7.50 -4.04 18.07
N LEU A 203 6.94 -3.56 16.96
CA LEU A 203 6.73 -2.15 16.75
C LEU A 203 5.55 -1.71 17.63
N ARG A 204 5.71 -0.59 18.30
CA ARG A 204 4.62 0.04 19.05
C ARG A 204 3.96 1.06 18.15
N ALA A 205 2.70 0.81 17.79
CA ALA A 205 1.85 1.73 17.05
C ALA A 205 0.88 2.40 18.01
N PHE A 206 0.82 3.72 17.97
CA PHE A 206 -0.02 4.52 18.86
C PHE A 206 -0.99 5.37 18.04
N VAL A 207 -2.28 5.15 18.22
CA VAL A 207 -3.33 5.77 17.42
C VAL A 207 -4.26 6.66 18.24
N LYS A 208 -4.66 7.77 17.62
CA LYS A 208 -5.74 8.64 18.09
C LYS A 208 -6.98 8.36 17.25
N GLY A 209 -8.08 7.99 17.87
CA GLY A 209 -9.32 7.69 17.17
C GLY A 209 -10.48 7.45 18.11
N THR A 210 -11.70 7.51 17.56
CA THR A 210 -12.90 7.16 18.31
C THR A 210 -12.88 5.67 18.71
N PRO A 211 -13.65 5.25 19.74
CA PRO A 211 -13.75 3.83 20.11
C PRO A 211 -14.15 2.94 18.93
N PHE A 212 -15.01 3.44 18.03
CA PHE A 212 -15.41 2.73 16.82
C PHE A 212 -14.24 2.56 15.83
N GLN A 213 -13.49 3.62 15.55
CA GLN A 213 -12.31 3.57 14.67
C GLN A 213 -11.26 2.59 15.21
N VAL A 214 -10.95 2.67 16.50
CA VAL A 214 -10.00 1.76 17.15
C VAL A 214 -10.46 0.30 17.04
N ARG A 215 -11.76 0.04 17.23
CA ARG A 215 -12.34 -1.30 17.05
C ARG A 215 -12.16 -1.81 15.62
N VAL A 216 -12.41 -0.97 14.61
CA VAL A 216 -12.19 -1.30 13.20
C VAL A 216 -10.70 -1.55 12.94
N TRP A 217 -9.79 -0.69 13.41
CA TRP A 217 -8.35 -0.85 13.20
C TRP A 217 -7.80 -2.12 13.85
N ARG A 218 -8.26 -2.48 15.05
CA ARG A 218 -7.92 -3.76 15.69
C ARG A 218 -8.40 -4.96 14.86
N ALA A 219 -9.55 -4.85 14.20
CA ALA A 219 -10.03 -5.90 13.31
C ALA A 219 -9.17 -5.99 12.03
N LEU A 220 -8.72 -4.85 11.48
CA LEU A 220 -7.77 -4.84 10.36
C LEU A 220 -6.48 -5.58 10.69
N MET A 221 -5.93 -5.40 11.90
CA MET A 221 -4.69 -6.06 12.35
C MET A 221 -4.80 -7.59 12.37
N ARG A 222 -6.01 -8.14 12.38
CA ARG A 222 -6.26 -9.59 12.33
C ARG A 222 -6.27 -10.16 10.91
N ILE A 223 -6.28 -9.31 9.88
CA ILE A 223 -6.24 -9.75 8.48
C ILE A 223 -4.77 -10.09 8.16
N PRO A 224 -4.45 -11.35 7.85
CA PRO A 224 -3.06 -11.73 7.57
C PRO A 224 -2.52 -11.03 6.32
N PRO A 225 -1.18 -10.85 6.21
CA PRO A 225 -0.54 -10.39 4.98
C PRO A 225 -0.95 -11.22 3.77
N GLY A 226 -1.16 -10.58 2.62
CA GLY A 226 -1.59 -11.22 1.39
C GLY A 226 -3.04 -11.76 1.41
N ARG A 227 -3.83 -11.50 2.48
CA ARG A 227 -5.27 -11.78 2.51
C ARG A 227 -6.05 -10.49 2.35
N LEU A 228 -7.15 -10.58 1.61
CA LEU A 228 -8.05 -9.46 1.39
C LEU A 228 -9.40 -9.72 2.04
N THR A 229 -10.08 -8.67 2.43
CA THR A 229 -11.47 -8.70 2.89
C THR A 229 -12.26 -7.56 2.24
N SER A 230 -13.59 -7.63 2.29
CA SER A 230 -14.43 -6.51 1.88
C SER A 230 -14.92 -5.70 3.09
N TYR A 231 -15.37 -4.47 2.83
CA TYR A 231 -15.98 -3.63 3.87
C TYR A 231 -17.20 -4.30 4.50
N GLY A 232 -18.02 -5.01 3.70
CA GLY A 232 -19.19 -5.75 4.17
C GLY A 232 -18.80 -6.93 5.06
N ARG A 233 -17.81 -7.73 4.65
CA ARG A 233 -17.28 -8.85 5.46
C ARG A 233 -16.66 -8.36 6.77
N LEU A 234 -15.92 -7.25 6.73
CA LEU A 234 -15.35 -6.65 7.93
C LEU A 234 -16.45 -6.15 8.87
N ALA A 235 -17.50 -5.49 8.34
CA ALA A 235 -18.66 -5.07 9.12
C ALA A 235 -19.38 -6.27 9.76
N LYS A 236 -19.58 -7.36 9.01
CA LYS A 236 -20.15 -8.62 9.52
C LYS A 236 -19.31 -9.22 10.63
N ALA A 237 -17.99 -9.27 10.46
CA ALA A 237 -17.06 -9.76 11.48
C ALA A 237 -17.06 -8.91 12.76
N LEU A 238 -17.39 -7.63 12.65
CA LEU A 238 -17.58 -6.72 13.78
C LEU A 238 -18.98 -6.82 14.43
N GLY A 239 -19.89 -7.68 13.92
CA GLY A 239 -21.26 -7.81 14.41
C GLY A 239 -22.19 -6.65 14.02
N ILE A 240 -21.84 -5.88 12.98
CA ILE A 240 -22.59 -4.70 12.48
C ILE A 240 -22.76 -4.74 10.96
N PRO A 241 -23.39 -5.77 10.39
CA PRO A 241 -23.38 -6.03 8.94
C PRO A 241 -23.94 -4.88 8.08
N SER A 242 -24.85 -4.06 8.63
CA SER A 242 -25.42 -2.90 7.95
C SER A 242 -24.49 -1.68 7.91
N ALA A 243 -23.37 -1.69 8.66
CA ALA A 243 -22.50 -0.53 8.86
C ALA A 243 -21.29 -0.49 7.92
N ALA A 244 -21.33 -1.15 6.75
CA ALA A 244 -20.20 -1.22 5.81
C ALA A 244 -19.66 0.16 5.40
N ARG A 245 -20.53 1.17 5.24
CA ARG A 245 -20.14 2.56 4.93
C ARG A 245 -19.39 3.21 6.09
N ALA A 246 -19.87 3.06 7.33
CA ALA A 246 -19.20 3.57 8.52
C ALA A 246 -17.84 2.88 8.75
N VAL A 247 -17.77 1.57 8.51
CA VAL A 247 -16.50 0.82 8.51
C VAL A 247 -15.55 1.39 7.46
N GLY A 248 -16.03 1.68 6.25
CA GLY A 248 -15.23 2.30 5.20
C GLY A 248 -14.64 3.65 5.62
N SER A 249 -15.44 4.50 6.25
CA SER A 249 -14.99 5.79 6.80
C SER A 249 -13.92 5.60 7.89
N ALA A 250 -14.10 4.63 8.79
CA ALA A 250 -13.12 4.32 9.83
C ALA A 250 -11.80 3.75 9.24
N VAL A 251 -11.89 2.91 8.21
CA VAL A 251 -10.71 2.41 7.46
C VAL A 251 -9.96 3.56 6.80
N GLY A 252 -10.66 4.51 6.19
CA GLY A 252 -10.07 5.70 5.55
C GLY A 252 -9.45 6.70 6.53
N ALA A 253 -9.90 6.73 7.79
CA ALA A 253 -9.37 7.61 8.83
C ALA A 253 -8.03 7.12 9.43
N ASN A 254 -7.48 6.01 8.96
CA ASN A 254 -6.20 5.48 9.41
C ASN A 254 -5.06 6.48 9.13
N SER A 255 -4.24 6.77 10.14
CA SER A 255 -3.03 7.62 10.06
C SER A 255 -1.71 6.84 10.05
N LEU A 256 -1.78 5.50 10.14
CA LEU A 256 -0.63 4.61 10.15
C LEU A 256 -0.66 3.69 8.93
N ALA A 257 -0.27 4.24 7.76
CA ALA A 257 -0.17 3.48 6.53
C ALA A 257 0.64 2.19 6.74
N TYR A 258 0.27 1.11 6.08
CA TYR A 258 0.91 -0.18 6.14
C TYR A 258 0.86 -0.86 7.53
N LEU A 259 1.22 -0.17 8.62
CA LEU A 259 1.18 -0.71 9.98
C LEU A 259 -0.24 -1.14 10.38
N ILE A 260 -1.26 -0.34 10.04
CA ILE A 260 -2.65 -0.75 10.09
C ILE A 260 -3.07 -1.09 8.66
N PRO A 261 -3.33 -2.35 8.33
CA PRO A 261 -3.40 -2.81 6.95
C PRO A 261 -4.74 -2.47 6.26
N CYS A 262 -5.07 -1.19 6.18
CA CYS A 262 -6.27 -0.72 5.50
C CYS A 262 -6.23 -0.99 3.97
N HIS A 263 -5.04 -1.21 3.40
CA HIS A 263 -4.87 -1.66 2.02
C HIS A 263 -5.43 -3.06 1.75
N ARG A 264 -5.62 -3.91 2.79
CA ARG A 264 -6.21 -5.25 2.67
C ARG A 264 -7.73 -5.25 2.57
N VAL A 265 -8.39 -4.07 2.64
CA VAL A 265 -9.85 -3.96 2.50
C VAL A 265 -10.21 -3.45 1.10
N ILE A 266 -11.04 -4.20 0.38
CA ILE A 266 -11.46 -3.92 -0.99
C ILE A 266 -12.99 -3.80 -1.08
N ARG A 267 -13.51 -3.40 -2.23
CA ARG A 267 -14.96 -3.40 -2.48
C ARG A 267 -15.48 -4.84 -2.55
N GLU A 268 -16.76 -5.05 -2.27
CA GLU A 268 -17.42 -6.36 -2.35
C GLU A 268 -17.36 -6.94 -3.78
N THR A 269 -17.30 -6.06 -4.78
CA THR A 269 -17.11 -6.42 -6.21
C THR A 269 -15.71 -6.99 -6.52
N GLY A 270 -14.80 -7.03 -5.54
CA GLY A 270 -13.40 -7.45 -5.74
C GLY A 270 -12.50 -6.33 -6.30
N VAL A 271 -13.07 -5.20 -6.66
CA VAL A 271 -12.28 -4.05 -7.16
C VAL A 271 -11.43 -3.48 -6.03
N ILE A 272 -10.13 -3.32 -6.30
CA ILE A 272 -9.23 -2.58 -5.42
C ILE A 272 -9.59 -1.10 -5.53
N GLY A 273 -10.45 -0.65 -4.62
CA GLY A 273 -10.97 0.72 -4.62
C GLY A 273 -9.95 1.75 -4.16
N GLU A 274 -10.47 2.93 -3.84
CA GLU A 274 -9.69 4.07 -3.35
C GLU A 274 -8.83 3.71 -2.13
N TYR A 275 -7.74 4.41 -2.01
CA TYR A 275 -6.83 4.35 -0.87
C TYR A 275 -6.39 5.76 -0.53
N ARG A 276 -6.29 6.08 0.76
CA ARG A 276 -5.92 7.42 1.22
C ARG A 276 -4.64 7.93 0.57
N TRP A 277 -3.70 7.05 0.33
CA TRP A 277 -2.39 7.36 -0.26
C TRP A 277 -2.26 6.89 -1.72
N GLY A 278 -3.37 6.80 -2.44
CA GLY A 278 -3.43 6.47 -3.86
C GLY A 278 -3.68 4.99 -4.17
N ALA A 279 -4.56 4.74 -5.14
CA ALA A 279 -4.96 3.39 -5.54
C ALA A 279 -3.79 2.55 -6.07
N VAL A 280 -2.83 3.18 -6.77
CA VAL A 280 -1.61 2.52 -7.27
C VAL A 280 -0.79 1.95 -6.12
N ARG A 281 -0.59 2.74 -5.05
CA ARG A 281 0.15 2.33 -3.86
C ARG A 281 -0.56 1.19 -3.12
N LYS A 282 -1.89 1.21 -3.09
CA LYS A 282 -2.67 0.11 -2.53
C LYS A 282 -2.41 -1.20 -3.25
N ARG A 283 -2.43 -1.19 -4.59
CA ARG A 283 -2.13 -2.38 -5.41
C ARG A 283 -0.71 -2.88 -5.17
N ALA A 284 0.22 -1.95 -5.10
CA ALA A 284 1.60 -2.22 -4.81
C ALA A 284 1.82 -2.93 -3.47
N LEU A 285 1.19 -2.42 -2.41
CA LEU A 285 1.24 -3.03 -1.08
C LEU A 285 0.63 -4.43 -1.06
N VAL A 286 -0.51 -4.62 -1.71
CA VAL A 286 -1.16 -5.94 -1.85
C VAL A 286 -0.26 -6.92 -2.60
N ALA A 287 0.35 -6.50 -3.71
CA ALA A 287 1.28 -7.32 -4.47
C ALA A 287 2.52 -7.67 -3.64
N TRP A 288 3.11 -6.69 -2.97
CA TRP A 288 4.26 -6.88 -2.09
C TRP A 288 4.02 -7.93 -1.00
N GLU A 289 2.85 -7.96 -0.40
CA GLU A 289 2.51 -8.94 0.63
C GLU A 289 2.32 -10.35 0.06
N ASN A 290 1.89 -10.46 -1.19
CA ASN A 290 1.73 -11.75 -1.85
C ASN A 290 3.07 -12.40 -2.21
N THR A 291 4.13 -11.62 -2.48
CA THR A 291 5.48 -12.15 -2.73
C THR A 291 6.14 -12.80 -1.52
N ALA A 292 5.87 -12.30 -0.34
CA ALA A 292 6.37 -12.92 0.88
C ALA A 292 5.84 -14.36 1.08
N ARG A 293 4.92 -14.81 0.21
CA ARG A 293 4.27 -16.14 0.26
C ARG A 293 4.77 -17.13 -0.79
N ALA A 294 5.50 -16.70 -1.82
CA ALA A 294 6.04 -17.64 -2.81
C ALA A 294 7.14 -18.49 -2.14
N PRO A 295 7.09 -19.84 -2.22
CA PRO A 295 8.21 -20.66 -1.84
C PRO A 295 9.37 -20.38 -2.80
N ASP A 296 10.57 -20.38 -2.27
CA ASP A 296 11.81 -20.42 -3.06
C ASP A 296 11.79 -21.75 -3.84
N GLU A 297 11.35 -21.73 -5.10
CA GLU A 297 11.47 -22.86 -6.02
C GLU A 297 12.90 -22.88 -6.60
N SER A 298 13.86 -23.14 -5.73
CA SER A 298 15.25 -23.46 -6.13
C SER A 298 15.80 -24.54 -5.19
N GLU A 299 15.36 -25.77 -5.44
CA GLU A 299 16.11 -27.00 -5.22
C GLU A 299 15.93 -27.94 -6.40
#